data_3d4820298a1298b433edd9f11ac07a86
#
_entry.id   3d4820298a1298b433edd9f11ac07a86
#
_cell.length_a   1.000
_cell.length_b   1.000
_cell.length_c   1.000
_cell.angle_alpha   90.00
_cell.angle_beta   90.00
_cell.angle_gamma   90.00
#
_symmetry.space_group_name_H-M   'P 1'
#
loop_
_entity.id
_entity.type
_entity.pdbx_description
1 polymer ?
#
loop_
_entity_poly.entity_id
_entity_poly.type
_entity_poly.pdbx_seq_one_letter_code
_entity_poly.pdbx_strand_id
1 'polypeptide(L)'
;MKTKLFAIALTFISMNMSAQITVTDIDIVEQGDLVYMAYDNNPSSLITIGLQGINQTWDFSTLQVSSVDTELYVSPIGTQYENLYPNANLCLSAGGSISYFDKSSSGVYIYGLNDTVFNLPALFLPLPLAFGLSVTDGPIVVVEDYITGPFLSIALPASAVATLTNNLANIADTALIQITNTSEFSVDGSGVITTPLGTYDALRLKEVKEISSILNVYCSDTLTQQGMWFNNIPFSAIPILAGYSNNEQEITYRWITNDSTVTYLVAATVVDSFNNVEEASFQITPFPNTANTTELPSSLFNVYPIPVTDKLIVNSQNNELINLELLNVNGKLILKKEFNQSTSLDISQISKGMYYLNLKTVEGKLTKKIIIE
;
A
#
# COMPACT_ATOMS: atom_id res chain seq x y z
N MET A 1 -32.52 35.68 65.72
CA MET A 1 -32.57 35.17 64.32
C MET A 1 -31.16 34.97 63.79
N LYS A 2 -30.72 33.75 63.60
CA LYS A 2 -29.39 33.43 63.06
C LYS A 2 -29.55 33.05 61.61
N THR A 3 -29.14 33.91 60.70
CA THR A 3 -29.16 33.68 59.27
C THR A 3 -27.99 32.77 58.91
N LYS A 4 -28.26 31.53 58.44
CA LYS A 4 -27.25 30.61 57.91
C LYS A 4 -26.99 30.96 56.45
N LEU A 5 -25.79 31.45 56.14
CA LEU A 5 -25.29 31.64 54.81
C LEU A 5 -24.92 30.28 54.21
N PHE A 6 -25.63 29.86 53.18
CA PHE A 6 -25.31 28.63 52.41
C PHE A 6 -24.32 29.05 51.29
N ALA A 7 -23.06 28.70 51.46
CA ALA A 7 -22.06 28.86 50.39
C ALA A 7 -22.18 27.67 49.42
N ILE A 8 -22.68 27.90 48.22
CA ILE A 8 -22.64 26.92 47.11
C ILE A 8 -21.24 26.99 46.48
N ALA A 9 -20.43 25.97 46.77
CA ALA A 9 -19.15 25.82 46.08
C ALA A 9 -19.46 25.26 44.65
N LEU A 10 -19.33 26.13 43.65
CA LEU A 10 -19.37 25.74 42.25
C LEU A 10 -18.03 25.11 41.90
N THR A 11 -17.96 23.78 41.89
CA THR A 11 -16.83 23.03 41.39
C THR A 11 -16.84 23.14 39.85
N PHE A 12 -16.00 23.99 39.29
CA PHE A 12 -15.69 23.96 37.87
C PHE A 12 -14.91 22.65 37.58
N ILE A 13 -15.59 21.65 37.05
CA ILE A 13 -14.93 20.56 36.38
C ILE A 13 -14.41 21.14 35.07
N SER A 14 -13.11 21.42 35.01
CA SER A 14 -12.42 21.71 33.76
C SER A 14 -12.45 20.43 32.95
N MET A 15 -13.47 20.26 32.11
CA MET A 15 -13.39 19.31 31.00
C MET A 15 -12.27 19.83 30.11
N ASN A 16 -11.15 19.10 30.08
CA ASN A 16 -10.19 19.23 29.00
C ASN A 16 -10.91 18.80 27.73
N MET A 17 -11.59 19.72 27.07
CA MET A 17 -12.03 19.55 25.70
C MET A 17 -10.76 19.62 24.85
N SER A 18 -10.14 18.49 24.58
CA SER A 18 -9.22 18.39 23.48
C SER A 18 -9.99 18.82 22.23
N ALA A 19 -9.55 19.88 21.57
CA ALA A 19 -10.16 20.29 20.32
C ALA A 19 -10.00 19.13 19.34
N GLN A 20 -11.12 18.60 18.86
CA GLN A 20 -11.08 17.55 17.85
C GLN A 20 -10.40 18.11 16.61
N ILE A 21 -9.43 17.37 16.10
CA ILE A 21 -8.77 17.76 14.85
C ILE A 21 -9.75 17.63 13.67
N THR A 22 -9.50 18.45 12.66
CA THR A 22 -10.13 18.31 11.34
C THR A 22 -9.01 18.17 10.32
N VAL A 23 -9.15 17.22 9.40
CA VAL A 23 -8.18 17.02 8.33
C VAL A 23 -8.81 17.46 7.02
N THR A 24 -8.11 18.30 6.28
CA THR A 24 -8.55 18.88 5.02
C THR A 24 -7.58 18.51 3.88
N ASP A 25 -7.85 18.94 2.68
CA ASP A 25 -7.01 18.67 1.50
C ASP A 25 -5.58 19.22 1.64
N ILE A 26 -5.36 20.29 2.42
CA ILE A 26 -4.01 20.83 2.64
C ILE A 26 -3.17 20.01 3.62
N ASP A 27 -3.80 19.14 4.41
CA ASP A 27 -3.12 18.30 5.39
C ASP A 27 -2.65 16.95 4.81
N ILE A 28 -3.13 16.61 3.61
CA ILE A 28 -2.77 15.34 2.94
C ILE A 28 -1.66 15.55 1.91
N VAL A 29 -1.13 14.44 1.41
CA VAL A 29 0.01 14.40 0.48
C VAL A 29 -0.15 15.30 -0.75
N GLU A 30 0.97 15.82 -1.24
CA GLU A 30 1.08 16.63 -2.45
C GLU A 30 2.13 16.06 -3.43
N GLN A 31 2.17 16.63 -4.62
CA GLN A 31 3.21 16.27 -5.61
C GLN A 31 4.61 16.58 -5.05
N GLY A 32 5.47 15.58 -5.07
CA GLY A 32 6.83 15.63 -4.55
C GLY A 32 7.01 14.94 -3.21
N ASP A 33 5.92 14.61 -2.52
CA ASP A 33 5.98 13.90 -1.25
C ASP A 33 6.50 12.48 -1.44
N LEU A 34 7.37 12.07 -0.51
CA LEU A 34 7.94 10.74 -0.43
C LEU A 34 7.65 10.17 0.95
N VAL A 35 6.83 9.13 1.00
CA VAL A 35 6.37 8.49 2.23
C VAL A 35 6.96 7.09 2.32
N TYR A 36 7.40 6.70 3.51
CA TYR A 36 7.88 5.35 3.79
C TYR A 36 6.88 4.69 4.72
N MET A 37 6.25 3.62 4.22
CA MET A 37 5.30 2.81 4.98
C MET A 37 5.94 1.48 5.34
N ALA A 38 5.99 1.18 6.62
CA ALA A 38 6.37 -0.15 7.13
C ALA A 38 5.12 -1.00 7.30
N TYR A 39 5.27 -2.29 7.11
CA TYR A 39 4.22 -3.28 7.29
C TYR A 39 4.62 -4.26 8.39
N ASP A 40 3.69 -4.54 9.28
CA ASP A 40 3.78 -5.64 10.24
C ASP A 40 2.75 -6.70 9.83
N ASN A 41 3.23 -7.80 9.25
CA ASN A 41 2.38 -8.88 8.71
C ASN A 41 1.92 -9.87 9.80
N ASN A 42 2.30 -9.65 11.04
CA ASN A 42 1.90 -10.48 12.17
C ASN A 42 1.93 -9.65 13.47
N PRO A 43 1.09 -8.61 13.56
CA PRO A 43 1.10 -7.71 14.70
C PRO A 43 0.75 -8.45 15.98
N SER A 44 1.34 -7.99 17.08
CA SER A 44 1.03 -8.52 18.41
C SER A 44 -0.47 -8.39 18.71
N SER A 45 -1.04 -9.37 19.38
CA SER A 45 -2.43 -9.32 19.88
C SER A 45 -2.73 -8.17 20.86
N LEU A 46 -1.69 -7.44 21.29
CA LEU A 46 -1.85 -6.20 22.05
C LEU A 46 -2.25 -5.01 21.18
N ILE A 47 -1.97 -5.07 19.86
CA ILE A 47 -2.42 -4.08 18.90
C ILE A 47 -3.90 -4.29 18.67
N THR A 48 -4.71 -3.31 19.04
CA THR A 48 -6.18 -3.36 18.91
C THR A 48 -6.72 -2.07 18.33
N ILE A 49 -7.79 -2.19 17.58
CA ILE A 49 -8.49 -1.01 17.04
C ILE A 49 -9.12 -0.12 18.12
N GLY A 50 -9.30 -0.62 19.35
CA GLY A 50 -9.95 0.09 20.44
C GLY A 50 -11.45 0.29 20.25
N LEU A 51 -12.07 1.10 21.10
CA LEU A 51 -13.49 1.43 21.06
C LEU A 51 -13.78 2.62 20.13
N GLN A 52 -15.05 2.82 19.80
CA GLN A 52 -15.52 4.04 19.12
C GLN A 52 -15.66 5.19 20.14
N GLY A 53 -15.57 6.41 19.66
CA GLY A 53 -15.81 7.61 20.45
C GLY A 53 -14.64 8.58 20.47
N ILE A 54 -14.81 9.64 21.27
CA ILE A 54 -13.80 10.68 21.49
C ILE A 54 -12.84 10.30 22.62
N ASN A 55 -11.71 10.98 22.71
CA ASN A 55 -10.68 10.78 23.75
C ASN A 55 -10.16 9.33 23.79
N GLN A 56 -10.04 8.69 22.64
CA GLN A 56 -9.47 7.37 22.51
C GLN A 56 -7.95 7.41 22.63
N THR A 57 -7.37 6.27 22.98
CA THR A 57 -5.92 6.09 22.98
C THR A 57 -5.60 4.77 22.30
N TRP A 58 -4.72 4.81 21.30
CA TRP A 58 -4.26 3.65 20.56
C TRP A 58 -2.75 3.52 20.73
N ASP A 59 -2.31 2.38 21.25
CA ASP A 59 -0.89 2.09 21.44
C ASP A 59 -0.39 1.09 20.39
N PHE A 60 0.24 1.63 19.36
CA PHE A 60 0.87 0.90 18.27
C PHE A 60 2.40 0.97 18.34
N SER A 61 2.95 1.37 19.47
CA SER A 61 4.40 1.55 19.67
C SER A 61 5.21 0.27 19.49
N THR A 62 4.55 -0.90 19.59
CA THR A 62 5.19 -2.22 19.49
C THR A 62 5.15 -2.84 18.10
N LEU A 63 4.61 -2.14 17.10
CA LEU A 63 4.60 -2.60 15.70
C LEU A 63 6.02 -2.87 15.21
N GLN A 64 6.19 -3.95 14.45
CA GLN A 64 7.47 -4.40 13.93
C GLN A 64 7.53 -4.20 12.42
N VAL A 65 8.73 -3.98 11.90
CA VAL A 65 8.95 -3.82 10.45
C VAL A 65 9.19 -5.20 9.83
N SER A 66 8.21 -5.75 9.11
CA SER A 66 8.35 -6.94 8.27
C SER A 66 8.83 -6.58 6.86
N SER A 67 8.31 -5.49 6.31
CA SER A 67 8.71 -4.94 5.01
C SER A 67 8.50 -3.42 5.00
N VAL A 68 9.09 -2.75 4.01
CA VAL A 68 8.93 -1.31 3.81
C VAL A 68 8.60 -1.06 2.34
N ASP A 69 7.59 -0.25 2.09
CA ASP A 69 7.31 0.30 0.77
C ASP A 69 7.57 1.80 0.73
N THR A 70 7.86 2.28 -0.47
CA THR A 70 8.14 3.69 -0.74
C THR A 70 7.06 4.22 -1.65
N GLU A 71 6.30 5.16 -1.15
CA GLU A 71 5.22 5.84 -1.82
C GLU A 71 5.70 7.20 -2.33
N LEU A 72 5.79 7.36 -3.65
CA LEU A 72 6.15 8.63 -4.26
C LEU A 72 4.93 9.26 -4.91
N TYR A 73 4.57 10.47 -4.47
CA TYR A 73 3.46 11.23 -5.03
C TYR A 73 3.97 12.16 -6.14
N VAL A 74 3.45 11.97 -7.36
CA VAL A 74 3.94 12.64 -8.56
C VAL A 74 2.80 13.31 -9.35
N SER A 75 3.20 14.20 -10.29
CA SER A 75 2.28 14.72 -11.30
C SER A 75 1.82 13.59 -12.22
N PRO A 76 0.54 13.55 -12.64
CA PRO A 76 0.09 12.67 -13.72
C PRO A 76 0.83 12.90 -15.03
N ILE A 77 1.24 14.14 -15.29
CA ILE A 77 1.92 14.56 -16.52
C ILE A 77 3.28 13.85 -16.66
N GLY A 78 3.49 13.18 -17.78
CA GLY A 78 4.72 12.42 -18.07
C GLY A 78 4.70 10.99 -17.55
N THR A 79 3.62 10.53 -16.89
CA THR A 79 3.45 9.12 -16.51
C THR A 79 3.02 8.27 -17.71
N GLN A 80 3.21 6.95 -17.61
CA GLN A 80 2.97 6.03 -18.73
C GLN A 80 1.53 6.04 -19.24
N TYR A 81 0.54 6.22 -18.36
CA TYR A 81 -0.89 6.11 -18.67
C TYR A 81 -1.65 7.43 -18.51
N GLU A 82 -0.96 8.58 -18.55
CA GLU A 82 -1.56 9.91 -18.35
C GLU A 82 -2.78 10.17 -19.22
N ASN A 83 -2.75 9.69 -20.48
CA ASN A 83 -3.81 9.90 -21.45
C ASN A 83 -5.13 9.19 -21.10
N LEU A 84 -5.08 8.15 -20.24
CA LEU A 84 -6.27 7.46 -19.76
C LEU A 84 -6.96 8.20 -18.60
N TYR A 85 -6.24 9.13 -17.95
CA TYR A 85 -6.65 9.81 -16.73
C TYR A 85 -6.59 11.34 -16.85
N PRO A 86 -7.31 11.95 -17.81
CA PRO A 86 -7.18 13.39 -18.11
C PRO A 86 -7.60 14.31 -16.96
N ASN A 87 -8.37 13.81 -16.01
CA ASN A 87 -8.85 14.57 -14.84
C ASN A 87 -8.04 14.31 -13.56
N ALA A 88 -7.08 13.40 -13.59
CA ALA A 88 -6.22 13.18 -12.44
C ALA A 88 -5.29 14.37 -12.21
N ASN A 89 -5.08 14.74 -10.95
CA ASN A 89 -4.18 15.82 -10.56
C ASN A 89 -3.06 15.35 -9.64
N LEU A 90 -3.11 14.09 -9.18
CA LEU A 90 -2.12 13.45 -8.33
C LEU A 90 -1.97 11.99 -8.71
N CYS A 91 -0.74 11.47 -8.65
CA CYS A 91 -0.45 10.03 -8.79
C CYS A 91 0.34 9.53 -7.61
N LEU A 92 0.07 8.29 -7.21
CA LEU A 92 0.91 7.51 -6.30
C LEU A 92 1.69 6.47 -7.11
N SER A 93 3.01 6.54 -7.04
CA SER A 93 3.91 5.53 -7.59
C SER A 93 4.48 4.70 -6.44
N ALA A 94 4.09 3.43 -6.37
CA ALA A 94 4.52 2.49 -5.35
C ALA A 94 4.57 1.07 -5.91
N GLY A 95 5.55 0.27 -5.51
CA GLY A 95 5.66 -1.15 -5.91
C GLY A 95 5.71 -1.41 -7.42
N GLY A 96 6.09 -0.41 -8.23
CA GLY A 96 6.10 -0.48 -9.70
C GLY A 96 4.74 -0.22 -10.36
N SER A 97 3.72 0.16 -9.59
CA SER A 97 2.38 0.54 -10.07
C SER A 97 2.15 2.04 -9.89
N ILE A 98 1.24 2.59 -10.69
CA ILE A 98 0.83 4.00 -10.62
C ILE A 98 -0.68 4.07 -10.44
N SER A 99 -1.12 4.64 -9.32
CA SER A 99 -2.52 4.97 -9.06
C SER A 99 -2.79 6.43 -9.42
N TYR A 100 -3.94 6.71 -10.02
CA TYR A 100 -4.32 8.04 -10.51
C TYR A 100 -5.48 8.60 -9.69
N PHE A 101 -5.29 9.79 -9.14
CA PHE A 101 -6.24 10.42 -8.23
C PHE A 101 -6.65 11.82 -8.69
N ASP A 102 -7.87 12.20 -8.29
CA ASP A 102 -8.29 13.59 -8.17
C ASP A 102 -8.35 13.97 -6.69
N LYS A 103 -7.44 14.83 -6.27
CA LYS A 103 -7.40 15.41 -4.93
C LYS A 103 -8.10 16.77 -4.95
N SER A 104 -9.10 16.95 -4.10
CA SER A 104 -9.86 18.19 -3.96
C SER A 104 -10.31 18.40 -2.51
N SER A 105 -10.87 19.56 -2.22
CA SER A 105 -11.43 19.85 -0.89
C SER A 105 -12.66 19.00 -0.52
N SER A 106 -13.27 18.30 -1.49
CA SER A 106 -14.40 17.42 -1.26
C SER A 106 -14.02 15.95 -1.07
N GLY A 107 -12.76 15.60 -1.32
CA GLY A 107 -12.25 14.23 -1.19
C GLY A 107 -11.12 13.94 -2.14
N VAL A 108 -10.53 12.76 -1.96
CA VAL A 108 -9.59 12.15 -2.89
C VAL A 108 -10.29 11.00 -3.57
N TYR A 109 -10.36 11.04 -4.88
CA TYR A 109 -11.00 10.01 -5.71
C TYR A 109 -9.95 9.29 -6.55
N ILE A 110 -10.00 7.97 -6.60
CA ILE A 110 -9.15 7.16 -7.47
C ILE A 110 -9.89 6.85 -8.76
N TYR A 111 -9.21 7.11 -9.89
CA TYR A 111 -9.72 6.83 -11.24
C TYR A 111 -9.34 5.45 -11.75
N GLY A 112 -8.27 4.88 -11.23
CA GLY A 112 -7.76 3.59 -11.65
C GLY A 112 -6.29 3.39 -11.31
N LEU A 113 -5.78 2.27 -11.78
CA LEU A 113 -4.42 1.79 -11.54
C LEU A 113 -3.79 1.34 -12.85
N ASN A 114 -2.63 1.86 -13.21
CA ASN A 114 -1.93 1.58 -14.47
C ASN A 114 -2.86 1.82 -15.68
N ASP A 115 -3.17 0.78 -16.46
CA ASP A 115 -4.08 0.80 -17.61
C ASP A 115 -5.52 0.41 -17.27
N THR A 116 -5.79 0.03 -16.02
CA THR A 116 -7.14 -0.34 -15.55
C THR A 116 -7.90 0.91 -15.08
N VAL A 117 -8.80 1.40 -15.90
CA VAL A 117 -9.64 2.58 -15.62
C VAL A 117 -10.96 2.13 -15.01
N PHE A 118 -11.35 2.72 -13.88
CA PHE A 118 -12.64 2.44 -13.27
C PHE A 118 -13.78 3.10 -14.08
N ASN A 119 -14.96 2.51 -14.05
CA ASN A 119 -16.11 3.07 -14.77
C ASN A 119 -16.56 4.43 -14.22
N LEU A 120 -16.36 4.66 -12.93
CA LEU A 120 -16.54 5.92 -12.22
C LEU A 120 -15.38 6.09 -11.22
N PRO A 121 -15.01 7.33 -10.88
CA PRO A 121 -14.03 7.54 -9.80
C PRO A 121 -14.56 6.98 -8.49
N ALA A 122 -13.72 6.23 -7.76
CA ALA A 122 -14.06 5.68 -6.45
C ALA A 122 -13.51 6.60 -5.33
N LEU A 123 -14.29 6.84 -4.31
CA LEU A 123 -13.83 7.62 -3.16
C LEU A 123 -12.75 6.84 -2.40
N PHE A 124 -11.55 7.42 -2.33
CA PHE A 124 -10.41 6.87 -1.58
C PHE A 124 -10.33 7.45 -0.17
N LEU A 125 -10.59 8.75 -0.06
CA LEU A 125 -10.56 9.48 1.23
C LEU A 125 -11.61 10.60 1.20
N PRO A 126 -12.64 10.54 2.04
CA PRO A 126 -13.60 11.64 2.17
C PRO A 126 -12.94 12.86 2.84
N LEU A 127 -13.26 14.07 2.41
CA LEU A 127 -12.77 15.31 3.01
C LEU A 127 -13.91 16.34 3.12
N PRO A 128 -13.87 17.23 4.12
CA PRO A 128 -12.97 17.24 5.26
C PRO A 128 -13.31 16.10 6.24
N LEU A 129 -12.27 15.51 6.86
CA LEU A 129 -12.47 14.52 7.93
C LEU A 129 -12.71 15.21 9.26
N ALA A 130 -13.80 14.86 9.91
CA ALA A 130 -14.11 15.24 11.27
C ALA A 130 -14.83 14.08 11.97
N PHE A 131 -14.72 13.97 13.28
CA PHE A 131 -15.42 12.95 14.06
C PHE A 131 -16.94 12.98 13.80
N GLY A 132 -17.52 11.81 13.50
CA GLY A 132 -18.92 11.65 13.18
C GLY A 132 -19.26 11.76 11.68
N LEU A 133 -18.27 12.02 10.80
CA LEU A 133 -18.47 11.90 9.35
C LEU A 133 -18.89 10.46 9.00
N SER A 134 -19.87 10.33 8.11
CA SER A 134 -20.26 9.06 7.51
C SER A 134 -20.68 9.32 6.06
N VAL A 135 -20.12 8.51 5.14
CA VAL A 135 -20.41 8.60 3.70
C VAL A 135 -20.31 7.22 3.06
N THR A 136 -21.15 6.97 2.09
CA THR A 136 -21.13 5.74 1.27
C THR A 136 -20.79 6.12 -0.16
N ASP A 137 -19.94 5.33 -0.79
CA ASP A 137 -19.55 5.45 -2.19
C ASP A 137 -19.75 4.13 -2.92
N GLY A 138 -20.16 4.21 -4.17
CA GLY A 138 -20.42 3.02 -4.99
C GLY A 138 -21.92 2.74 -5.22
N PRO A 139 -22.23 1.64 -5.90
CA PRO A 139 -21.32 0.62 -6.44
C PRO A 139 -20.48 1.13 -7.63
N ILE A 140 -19.17 0.86 -7.60
CA ILE A 140 -18.22 1.24 -8.65
C ILE A 140 -17.67 -0.04 -9.30
N VAL A 141 -17.76 -0.16 -10.62
CA VAL A 141 -17.10 -1.24 -11.36
C VAL A 141 -15.62 -0.90 -11.48
N VAL A 142 -14.80 -1.69 -10.81
CA VAL A 142 -13.34 -1.51 -10.76
C VAL A 142 -12.62 -2.45 -11.73
N VAL A 143 -13.25 -3.57 -12.10
CA VAL A 143 -12.78 -4.49 -13.13
C VAL A 143 -13.96 -4.94 -13.98
N GLU A 144 -13.80 -4.88 -15.30
CA GLU A 144 -14.65 -5.54 -16.27
C GLU A 144 -13.76 -6.08 -17.38
N ASP A 145 -13.69 -7.41 -17.51
CA ASP A 145 -12.82 -8.03 -18.48
C ASP A 145 -13.43 -9.29 -19.11
N TYR A 146 -13.04 -9.56 -20.35
CA TYR A 146 -13.44 -10.73 -21.13
C TYR A 146 -12.30 -11.73 -21.19
N ILE A 147 -12.53 -12.91 -20.66
CA ILE A 147 -11.58 -14.02 -20.66
C ILE A 147 -11.96 -14.98 -21.79
N THR A 148 -11.00 -15.30 -22.64
CA THR A 148 -11.17 -16.22 -23.77
C THR A 148 -9.96 -17.15 -23.90
N GLY A 149 -10.08 -18.15 -24.79
CA GLY A 149 -8.96 -19.01 -25.18
C GLY A 149 -8.58 -20.10 -24.16
N PRO A 150 -7.33 -20.60 -24.22
CA PRO A 150 -6.94 -21.85 -23.53
C PRO A 150 -7.09 -21.81 -22.01
N PHE A 151 -6.89 -20.64 -21.39
CA PHE A 151 -7.05 -20.47 -19.94
C PHE A 151 -8.51 -20.78 -19.52
N LEU A 152 -9.49 -20.29 -20.27
CA LEU A 152 -10.90 -20.54 -19.97
C LEU A 152 -11.25 -22.03 -20.08
N SER A 153 -10.71 -22.73 -21.06
CA SER A 153 -10.91 -24.17 -21.23
C SER A 153 -10.30 -25.01 -20.09
N ILE A 154 -9.21 -24.49 -19.46
CA ILE A 154 -8.60 -25.11 -18.27
C ILE A 154 -9.48 -24.84 -17.03
N ALA A 155 -9.94 -23.61 -16.87
CA ALA A 155 -10.77 -23.19 -15.73
C ALA A 155 -12.15 -23.86 -15.76
N LEU A 156 -12.73 -23.99 -16.97
CA LEU A 156 -14.04 -24.58 -17.25
C LEU A 156 -13.90 -25.71 -18.29
N PRO A 157 -13.44 -26.91 -17.88
CA PRO A 157 -13.38 -28.05 -18.76
C PRO A 157 -14.79 -28.49 -19.19
N ALA A 158 -14.89 -29.23 -20.31
CA ALA A 158 -16.18 -29.64 -20.91
C ALA A 158 -17.14 -30.31 -19.92
N SER A 159 -16.64 -31.08 -18.96
CA SER A 159 -17.46 -31.67 -17.89
C SER A 159 -18.06 -30.66 -16.92
N ALA A 160 -17.30 -29.60 -16.58
CA ALA A 160 -17.81 -28.53 -15.75
C ALA A 160 -18.84 -27.68 -16.50
N VAL A 161 -18.59 -27.39 -17.79
CA VAL A 161 -19.54 -26.69 -18.65
C VAL A 161 -20.84 -27.49 -18.79
N ALA A 162 -20.75 -28.79 -19.04
CA ALA A 162 -21.94 -29.66 -19.14
C ALA A 162 -22.76 -29.65 -17.83
N THR A 163 -22.09 -29.70 -16.68
CA THR A 163 -22.76 -29.61 -15.37
C THR A 163 -23.42 -28.25 -15.18
N LEU A 164 -22.70 -27.15 -15.44
CA LEU A 164 -23.18 -25.79 -15.32
C LEU A 164 -24.42 -25.52 -16.18
N THR A 165 -24.41 -26.07 -17.40
CA THR A 165 -25.43 -25.81 -18.42
C THR A 165 -26.54 -26.85 -18.49
N ASN A 166 -26.57 -27.84 -17.56
CA ASN A 166 -27.45 -29.01 -17.62
C ASN A 166 -27.34 -29.77 -18.98
N ASN A 167 -26.12 -29.96 -19.44
CA ASN A 167 -25.77 -30.59 -20.73
C ASN A 167 -26.29 -29.86 -21.99
N LEU A 168 -26.59 -28.57 -21.90
CA LEU A 168 -26.95 -27.76 -23.06
C LEU A 168 -25.74 -27.26 -23.84
N ALA A 169 -24.54 -27.29 -23.26
CA ALA A 169 -23.29 -26.88 -23.86
C ALA A 169 -22.13 -27.70 -23.29
N ASN A 170 -21.01 -27.70 -24.04
CA ASN A 170 -19.79 -28.44 -23.67
C ASN A 170 -18.49 -27.61 -23.87
N ILE A 171 -18.61 -26.37 -24.35
CA ILE A 171 -17.50 -25.42 -24.48
C ILE A 171 -17.86 -24.11 -23.78
N ALA A 172 -16.90 -23.58 -23.01
CA ALA A 172 -16.91 -22.19 -22.57
C ALA A 172 -16.09 -21.35 -23.57
N ASP A 173 -16.74 -20.46 -24.29
CA ASP A 173 -16.12 -19.66 -25.35
C ASP A 173 -15.57 -18.34 -24.82
N THR A 174 -16.35 -17.70 -23.93
CA THR A 174 -16.02 -16.39 -23.35
C THR A 174 -16.58 -16.31 -21.94
N ALA A 175 -15.80 -15.78 -21.01
CA ALA A 175 -16.28 -15.39 -19.70
C ALA A 175 -16.13 -13.88 -19.55
N LEU A 176 -17.17 -13.24 -18.99
CA LEU A 176 -17.13 -11.85 -18.52
C LEU A 176 -17.04 -11.87 -16.99
N ILE A 177 -15.96 -11.31 -16.46
CA ILE A 177 -15.83 -11.03 -15.04
C ILE A 177 -16.05 -9.54 -14.79
N GLN A 178 -16.89 -9.23 -13.81
CA GLN A 178 -17.12 -7.86 -13.37
C GLN A 178 -16.95 -7.80 -11.85
N ILE A 179 -16.08 -6.91 -11.36
CA ILE A 179 -15.86 -6.69 -9.94
C ILE A 179 -16.36 -5.29 -9.60
N THR A 180 -17.21 -5.23 -8.59
CA THR A 180 -17.86 -4.01 -8.13
C THR A 180 -17.55 -3.79 -6.65
N ASN A 181 -17.14 -2.58 -6.30
CA ASN A 181 -16.87 -2.18 -4.92
C ASN A 181 -17.94 -1.20 -4.44
N THR A 182 -18.36 -1.36 -3.18
CA THR A 182 -19.11 -0.38 -2.41
C THR A 182 -18.39 -0.15 -1.10
N SER A 183 -18.06 1.10 -0.78
CA SER A 183 -17.33 1.46 0.44
C SER A 183 -18.19 2.33 1.35
N GLU A 184 -18.27 1.97 2.62
CA GLU A 184 -18.84 2.79 3.69
C GLU A 184 -17.71 3.35 4.54
N PHE A 185 -17.59 4.66 4.59
CA PHE A 185 -16.60 5.39 5.38
C PHE A 185 -17.26 5.99 6.61
N SER A 186 -16.61 5.86 7.77
CA SER A 186 -17.05 6.54 8.99
C SER A 186 -15.86 6.97 9.85
N VAL A 187 -15.87 8.22 10.31
CA VAL A 187 -14.91 8.70 11.31
C VAL A 187 -15.52 8.41 12.69
N ASP A 188 -15.16 7.25 13.24
CA ASP A 188 -15.79 6.68 14.44
C ASP A 188 -14.95 6.83 15.71
N GLY A 189 -13.73 7.37 15.61
CA GLY A 189 -12.83 7.60 16.72
C GLY A 189 -12.05 8.91 16.58
N SER A 190 -11.80 9.58 17.71
CA SER A 190 -10.90 10.73 17.83
C SER A 190 -10.12 10.61 19.13
N GLY A 191 -8.81 10.83 19.07
CA GLY A 191 -7.94 10.69 20.25
C GLY A 191 -6.46 10.73 19.89
N VAL A 192 -5.65 9.95 20.60
CA VAL A 192 -4.19 9.94 20.45
C VAL A 192 -3.72 8.57 20.04
N ILE A 193 -2.87 8.50 19.01
CA ILE A 193 -2.18 7.29 18.59
C ILE A 193 -0.69 7.42 18.87
N THR A 194 -0.10 6.35 19.41
CA THR A 194 1.36 6.20 19.56
C THR A 194 1.84 5.09 18.63
N THR A 195 2.77 5.41 17.73
CA THR A 195 3.44 4.48 16.82
C THR A 195 4.94 4.46 17.12
N PRO A 196 5.74 3.57 16.51
CA PRO A 196 7.20 3.65 16.63
C PRO A 196 7.79 4.99 16.19
N LEU A 197 7.09 5.75 15.32
CA LEU A 197 7.53 7.07 14.85
C LEU A 197 7.29 8.18 15.89
N GLY A 198 6.19 8.11 16.66
CA GLY A 198 5.82 9.14 17.61
C GLY A 198 4.37 9.03 18.09
N THR A 199 3.92 10.11 18.75
CA THR A 199 2.56 10.21 19.30
C THR A 199 1.86 11.40 18.66
N TYR A 200 0.64 11.19 18.15
CA TYR A 200 -0.10 12.14 17.32
C TYR A 200 -1.56 12.20 17.74
N ASP A 201 -2.16 13.38 17.69
CA ASP A 201 -3.61 13.51 17.68
C ASP A 201 -4.14 12.94 16.36
N ALA A 202 -5.14 12.06 16.41
CA ALA A 202 -5.63 11.36 15.24
C ALA A 202 -7.15 11.21 15.21
N LEU A 203 -7.70 11.17 14.00
CA LEU A 203 -9.01 10.65 13.69
C LEU A 203 -8.87 9.20 13.22
N ARG A 204 -9.77 8.33 13.68
CA ARG A 204 -9.86 6.97 13.14
C ARG A 204 -10.97 6.93 12.09
N LEU A 205 -10.55 6.70 10.84
CA LEU A 205 -11.44 6.44 9.71
C LEU A 205 -11.61 4.94 9.55
N LYS A 206 -12.82 4.45 9.68
CA LYS A 206 -13.21 3.08 9.34
C LYS A 206 -13.72 3.06 7.91
N GLU A 207 -13.25 2.11 7.12
CA GLU A 207 -13.83 1.74 5.82
C GLU A 207 -14.34 0.31 5.89
N VAL A 208 -15.57 0.10 5.48
CA VAL A 208 -16.15 -1.22 5.21
C VAL A 208 -16.36 -1.30 3.71
N LYS A 209 -15.55 -2.12 3.04
CA LYS A 209 -15.61 -2.31 1.60
C LYS A 209 -16.29 -3.64 1.28
N GLU A 210 -17.38 -3.58 0.56
CA GLU A 210 -18.05 -4.75 0.00
C GLU A 210 -17.57 -4.94 -1.45
N ILE A 211 -17.04 -6.12 -1.74
CA ILE A 211 -16.55 -6.50 -3.06
C ILE A 211 -17.51 -7.56 -3.60
N SER A 212 -18.15 -7.26 -4.73
CA SER A 212 -19.07 -8.17 -5.40
C SER A 212 -18.51 -8.56 -6.77
N SER A 213 -18.35 -9.85 -7.01
CA SER A 213 -17.85 -10.40 -8.26
C SER A 213 -18.96 -11.13 -9.01
N ILE A 214 -19.22 -10.70 -10.23
CA ILE A 214 -20.17 -11.34 -11.14
C ILE A 214 -19.37 -12.05 -12.22
N LEU A 215 -19.69 -13.32 -12.47
CA LEU A 215 -19.15 -14.11 -13.56
C LEU A 215 -20.27 -14.54 -14.49
N ASN A 216 -20.20 -14.15 -15.76
CA ASN A 216 -21.09 -14.61 -16.81
C ASN A 216 -20.26 -15.40 -17.81
N VAL A 217 -20.79 -16.51 -18.32
CA VAL A 217 -20.07 -17.37 -19.27
C VAL A 217 -20.93 -17.63 -20.50
N TYR A 218 -20.40 -17.34 -21.66
CA TYR A 218 -20.99 -17.75 -22.92
C TYR A 218 -20.51 -19.15 -23.22
N CYS A 219 -21.46 -20.09 -23.31
CA CYS A 219 -21.18 -21.50 -23.57
C CYS A 219 -21.88 -21.95 -24.85
N SER A 220 -21.19 -22.78 -25.66
CA SER A 220 -21.72 -23.38 -26.87
C SER A 220 -21.62 -24.89 -26.85
N ASP A 221 -22.39 -25.51 -27.74
CA ASP A 221 -22.35 -26.96 -27.98
C ASP A 221 -21.66 -27.26 -29.30
N THR A 222 -20.69 -28.17 -29.28
CA THR A 222 -19.87 -28.54 -30.45
C THR A 222 -20.67 -29.20 -31.61
N LEU A 223 -21.80 -29.82 -31.30
CA LEU A 223 -22.60 -30.53 -32.29
C LEU A 223 -23.61 -29.58 -32.98
N THR A 224 -24.31 -28.78 -32.18
CA THR A 224 -25.35 -27.88 -32.67
C THR A 224 -24.81 -26.49 -33.06
N GLN A 225 -23.60 -26.16 -32.59
CA GLN A 225 -22.98 -24.83 -32.71
C GLN A 225 -23.87 -23.67 -32.17
N GLN A 226 -24.84 -24.02 -31.32
CA GLN A 226 -25.65 -23.02 -30.61
C GLN A 226 -25.01 -22.68 -29.29
N GLY A 227 -25.07 -21.41 -28.92
CA GLY A 227 -24.53 -20.92 -27.66
C GLY A 227 -25.42 -19.91 -26.99
N MET A 228 -25.24 -19.74 -25.68
CA MET A 228 -25.97 -18.76 -24.88
C MET A 228 -25.15 -18.31 -23.68
N TRP A 229 -25.52 -17.18 -23.13
CA TRP A 229 -24.97 -16.69 -21.87
C TRP A 229 -25.60 -17.38 -20.68
N PHE A 230 -24.76 -17.82 -19.76
CA PHE A 230 -25.11 -18.24 -18.41
C PHE A 230 -24.61 -17.17 -17.45
N ASN A 231 -25.56 -16.53 -16.75
CA ASN A 231 -25.27 -15.35 -15.95
C ASN A 231 -25.19 -15.68 -14.46
N ASN A 232 -24.44 -14.86 -13.72
CA ASN A 232 -24.30 -14.96 -12.25
C ASN A 232 -23.79 -16.32 -11.79
N ILE A 233 -22.78 -16.85 -12.47
CA ILE A 233 -22.18 -18.12 -12.11
C ILE A 233 -21.48 -18.01 -10.76
N PRO A 234 -21.84 -18.84 -9.76
CA PRO A 234 -21.13 -18.83 -8.49
C PRO A 234 -19.70 -19.39 -8.68
N PHE A 235 -18.72 -18.77 -8.04
CA PHE A 235 -17.33 -19.23 -8.09
C PHE A 235 -17.18 -20.67 -7.63
N SER A 236 -18.01 -21.13 -6.70
CA SER A 236 -18.06 -22.52 -6.25
C SER A 236 -18.40 -23.53 -7.35
N ALA A 237 -19.01 -23.09 -8.46
CA ALA A 237 -19.28 -23.93 -9.62
C ALA A 237 -18.09 -24.07 -10.57
N ILE A 238 -17.05 -23.27 -10.39
CA ILE A 238 -15.82 -23.26 -11.19
C ILE A 238 -14.73 -23.98 -10.40
N PRO A 239 -14.20 -25.12 -10.87
CA PRO A 239 -13.26 -25.94 -10.08
C PRO A 239 -12.06 -25.18 -9.52
N ILE A 240 -11.46 -24.30 -10.30
CA ILE A 240 -10.29 -23.50 -9.86
C ILE A 240 -10.66 -22.33 -8.93
N LEU A 241 -11.94 -21.97 -8.83
CA LEU A 241 -12.46 -20.87 -7.99
C LEU A 241 -13.30 -21.37 -6.82
N ALA A 242 -13.44 -22.69 -6.63
CA ALA A 242 -14.34 -23.28 -5.64
C ALA A 242 -14.07 -22.86 -4.18
N GLY A 243 -12.86 -22.36 -3.90
CA GLY A 243 -12.48 -21.83 -2.59
C GLY A 243 -12.74 -20.34 -2.39
N TYR A 244 -13.21 -19.64 -3.42
CA TYR A 244 -13.44 -18.19 -3.38
C TYR A 244 -14.92 -17.86 -3.29
N SER A 245 -15.24 -16.72 -2.68
CA SER A 245 -16.60 -16.18 -2.60
C SER A 245 -16.83 -15.16 -3.71
N ASN A 246 -18.07 -15.09 -4.21
CA ASN A 246 -18.49 -13.99 -5.10
C ASN A 246 -18.65 -12.65 -4.36
N ASN A 247 -18.83 -12.71 -3.04
CA ASN A 247 -18.98 -11.53 -2.22
C ASN A 247 -17.99 -11.61 -1.04
N GLU A 248 -17.21 -10.56 -0.89
CA GLU A 248 -16.23 -10.43 0.19
C GLU A 248 -16.42 -9.09 0.88
N GLN A 249 -16.06 -9.02 2.15
CA GLN A 249 -16.05 -7.78 2.92
C GLN A 249 -14.67 -7.59 3.52
N GLU A 250 -14.12 -6.42 3.30
CA GLU A 250 -12.85 -5.97 3.89
C GLU A 250 -13.14 -4.82 4.86
N ILE A 251 -12.57 -4.87 6.05
CA ILE A 251 -12.68 -3.81 7.04
C ILE A 251 -11.29 -3.26 7.32
N THR A 252 -11.11 -1.98 7.02
CA THR A 252 -9.86 -1.26 7.23
C THR A 252 -10.08 -0.09 8.18
N TYR A 253 -9.13 0.11 9.09
CA TYR A 253 -9.06 1.29 9.92
C TYR A 253 -7.81 2.10 9.57
N ARG A 254 -7.97 3.42 9.43
CA ARG A 254 -6.88 4.35 9.13
C ARG A 254 -6.84 5.44 10.22
N TRP A 255 -5.66 5.67 10.81
CA TRP A 255 -5.43 6.78 11.75
C TRP A 255 -4.80 7.93 11.00
N ILE A 256 -5.53 9.03 10.97
CA ILE A 256 -5.26 10.18 10.12
C ILE A 256 -5.08 11.41 11.01
N THR A 257 -4.03 12.17 10.73
CA THR A 257 -3.64 13.38 11.49
C THR A 257 -3.51 14.59 10.57
N ASN A 258 -3.54 15.77 11.15
CA ASN A 258 -3.14 17.06 10.54
C ASN A 258 -1.80 17.57 11.09
N ASP A 259 -1.00 16.72 11.74
CA ASP A 259 0.32 17.08 12.24
C ASP A 259 1.32 17.18 11.08
N SER A 260 1.88 18.38 10.88
CA SER A 260 2.79 18.67 9.77
C SER A 260 4.17 18.00 9.87
N THR A 261 4.47 17.29 10.97
CA THR A 261 5.73 16.55 11.15
C THR A 261 5.69 15.17 10.50
N VAL A 262 4.52 14.71 10.10
CA VAL A 262 4.26 13.44 9.40
C VAL A 262 3.31 13.70 8.23
N THR A 263 3.15 12.71 7.35
CA THR A 263 2.05 12.75 6.39
C THR A 263 0.73 12.36 7.07
N TYR A 264 -0.38 12.65 6.43
CA TYR A 264 -1.73 12.48 6.98
C TYR A 264 -2.01 11.06 7.54
N LEU A 265 -1.45 10.01 6.94
CA LEU A 265 -1.67 8.61 7.33
C LEU A 265 -0.58 8.14 8.28
N VAL A 266 -0.91 8.07 9.56
CA VAL A 266 0.04 7.62 10.61
C VAL A 266 0.11 6.12 10.69
N ALA A 267 -1.04 5.44 10.62
CA ALA A 267 -1.15 3.98 10.62
C ALA A 267 -2.45 3.52 9.94
N ALA A 268 -2.45 2.27 9.46
CA ALA A 268 -3.65 1.58 9.01
C ALA A 268 -3.62 0.12 9.45
N THR A 269 -4.80 -0.49 9.58
CA THR A 269 -4.95 -1.92 9.89
C THR A 269 -6.04 -2.54 9.05
N VAL A 270 -5.85 -3.80 8.65
CA VAL A 270 -6.90 -4.69 8.18
C VAL A 270 -7.30 -5.59 9.33
N VAL A 271 -8.58 -5.84 9.48
CA VAL A 271 -9.11 -6.69 10.56
C VAL A 271 -9.99 -7.81 10.02
N ASP A 272 -10.00 -8.93 10.76
CA ASP A 272 -10.92 -10.03 10.51
C ASP A 272 -12.36 -9.69 10.93
N SER A 273 -13.30 -10.62 10.71
CA SER A 273 -14.71 -10.47 11.08
C SER A 273 -14.95 -10.34 12.60
N PHE A 274 -13.95 -10.63 13.43
CA PHE A 274 -13.98 -10.51 14.90
C PHE A 274 -13.27 -9.23 15.38
N ASN A 275 -12.83 -8.35 14.47
CA ASN A 275 -12.04 -7.15 14.72
C ASN A 275 -10.64 -7.43 15.30
N ASN A 276 -10.07 -8.62 15.08
CA ASN A 276 -8.65 -8.85 15.35
C ASN A 276 -7.83 -8.24 14.21
N VAL A 277 -6.73 -7.59 14.56
CA VAL A 277 -5.81 -7.00 13.58
C VAL A 277 -5.01 -8.13 12.92
N GLU A 278 -5.16 -8.26 11.60
CA GLU A 278 -4.44 -9.26 10.80
C GLU A 278 -3.15 -8.68 10.23
N GLU A 279 -3.19 -7.42 9.80
CA GLU A 279 -2.07 -6.70 9.24
C GLU A 279 -2.12 -5.24 9.71
N ALA A 280 -0.95 -4.65 9.93
CA ALA A 280 -0.82 -3.24 10.24
C ALA A 280 0.24 -2.60 9.35
N SER A 281 -0.05 -1.39 8.88
CA SER A 281 0.94 -0.51 8.27
C SER A 281 1.08 0.77 9.08
N PHE A 282 2.28 1.34 9.07
CA PHE A 282 2.55 2.56 9.81
C PHE A 282 3.65 3.36 9.11
N GLN A 283 3.53 4.68 9.23
CA GLN A 283 4.55 5.56 8.67
C GLN A 283 5.84 5.43 9.49
N ILE A 284 6.95 5.39 8.80
CA ILE A 284 8.29 5.51 9.38
C ILE A 284 8.98 6.73 8.80
N THR A 285 9.95 7.26 9.54
CA THR A 285 10.89 8.18 8.91
C THR A 285 11.57 7.43 7.77
N PRO A 286 11.88 8.11 6.64
CA PRO A 286 12.86 7.56 5.71
C PRO A 286 13.97 7.06 6.62
N PHE A 287 14.30 5.72 6.48
CA PHE A 287 15.40 5.13 7.26
C PHE A 287 16.36 6.26 7.50
N PRO A 288 16.52 6.73 8.72
CA PRO A 288 17.34 7.88 8.86
C PRO A 288 18.54 7.51 8.02
N ASN A 289 18.95 8.36 7.06
CA ASN A 289 20.35 8.43 6.80
C ASN A 289 20.87 8.63 8.21
N THR A 290 21.02 7.51 8.92
CA THR A 290 21.61 7.53 10.23
C THR A 290 22.95 8.09 9.91
N ALA A 291 23.12 9.36 10.24
CA ALA A 291 24.45 9.89 10.49
C ALA A 291 25.19 9.02 11.54
N ASN A 292 24.57 8.00 12.02
CA ASN A 292 24.98 6.76 12.63
C ASN A 292 24.76 5.55 11.72
N THR A 293 25.12 5.63 10.44
CA THR A 293 25.55 4.43 9.75
C THR A 293 26.79 4.00 10.49
N THR A 294 26.68 2.91 11.22
CA THR A 294 27.86 2.23 11.76
C THR A 294 28.77 2.05 10.54
N GLU A 295 29.86 2.81 10.50
CA GLU A 295 30.82 2.65 9.41
C GLU A 295 31.41 1.27 9.60
N LEU A 296 31.12 0.37 8.67
CA LEU A 296 31.62 -0.99 8.73
C LEU A 296 33.14 -0.93 8.66
N PRO A 297 33.85 -1.70 9.51
CA PRO A 297 35.29 -1.76 9.44
C PRO A 297 35.75 -2.11 8.02
N SER A 298 36.67 -1.36 7.48
CA SER A 298 37.20 -1.61 6.12
C SER A 298 37.81 -3.00 5.95
N SER A 299 38.16 -3.65 7.06
CA SER A 299 38.66 -5.03 7.12
C SER A 299 37.60 -6.08 6.76
N LEU A 300 36.31 -5.79 6.85
CA LEU A 300 35.24 -6.73 6.48
C LEU A 300 35.16 -6.96 4.97
N PHE A 301 35.68 -6.03 4.16
CA PHE A 301 35.59 -6.11 2.71
C PHE A 301 36.97 -5.95 2.06
N ASN A 302 37.34 -6.92 1.24
CA ASN A 302 38.49 -6.83 0.35
C ASN A 302 38.01 -6.43 -1.05
N VAL A 303 38.47 -5.25 -1.50
CA VAL A 303 38.11 -4.68 -2.81
C VAL A 303 39.40 -4.44 -3.58
N TYR A 304 39.53 -5.15 -4.70
CA TYR A 304 40.77 -5.10 -5.52
C TYR A 304 40.50 -5.48 -6.98
N PRO A 305 41.42 -5.12 -7.90
CA PRO A 305 42.50 -4.15 -7.73
C PRO A 305 42.00 -2.72 -7.62
N ILE A 306 42.75 -1.83 -7.03
CA ILE A 306 42.55 -0.37 -7.07
C ILE A 306 43.92 0.25 -7.29
N PRO A 307 44.18 0.95 -8.42
CA PRO A 307 43.26 1.22 -9.56
C PRO A 307 42.84 -0.06 -10.31
N VAL A 308 41.76 0.05 -11.08
CA VAL A 308 41.15 -1.07 -11.80
C VAL A 308 40.89 -0.71 -13.26
N THR A 309 41.10 -1.68 -14.18
CA THR A 309 40.92 -1.51 -15.64
C THR A 309 39.64 -2.24 -16.12
N ASP A 310 39.52 -3.53 -15.81
CA ASP A 310 38.48 -4.39 -16.42
C ASP A 310 37.52 -5.00 -15.38
N LYS A 311 38.09 -5.56 -14.29
CA LYS A 311 37.31 -6.30 -13.29
C LYS A 311 37.65 -5.86 -11.88
N LEU A 312 36.64 -5.45 -11.13
CA LEU A 312 36.74 -5.16 -9.71
C LEU A 312 36.17 -6.35 -8.94
N ILE A 313 36.94 -6.89 -8.01
CA ILE A 313 36.56 -7.99 -7.14
C ILE A 313 36.23 -7.44 -5.77
N VAL A 314 35.10 -7.88 -5.22
CA VAL A 314 34.66 -7.53 -3.88
C VAL A 314 34.38 -8.81 -3.10
N ASN A 315 35.12 -9.02 -2.00
CA ASN A 315 34.93 -10.15 -1.09
C ASN A 315 34.52 -9.64 0.28
N SER A 316 33.56 -10.29 0.89
CA SER A 316 33.14 -10.07 2.28
C SER A 316 33.61 -11.23 3.15
N GLN A 317 33.95 -10.94 4.41
CA GLN A 317 34.23 -11.95 5.42
C GLN A 317 32.94 -12.56 6.02
N ASN A 318 31.80 -11.85 5.89
CA ASN A 318 30.50 -12.28 6.40
C ASN A 318 29.66 -12.92 5.29
N ASN A 319 28.84 -13.92 5.65
CA ASN A 319 27.95 -14.60 4.72
C ASN A 319 26.53 -14.01 4.80
N GLU A 320 26.41 -12.70 4.59
CA GLU A 320 25.15 -11.96 4.59
C GLU A 320 24.89 -11.33 3.20
N LEU A 321 23.65 -10.90 2.97
CA LEU A 321 23.29 -10.20 1.75
C LEU A 321 23.89 -8.79 1.76
N ILE A 322 24.66 -8.47 0.71
CA ILE A 322 25.35 -7.18 0.53
C ILE A 322 24.76 -6.48 -0.68
N ASN A 323 24.27 -5.28 -0.46
CA ASN A 323 23.88 -4.37 -1.53
C ASN A 323 25.09 -3.51 -1.93
N LEU A 324 25.52 -3.65 -3.19
CA LEU A 324 26.63 -2.93 -3.78
C LEU A 324 26.12 -1.88 -4.76
N GLU A 325 26.59 -0.64 -4.60
CA GLU A 325 26.29 0.47 -5.50
C GLU A 325 27.59 1.16 -5.91
N LEU A 326 27.81 1.33 -7.22
CA LEU A 326 28.92 2.13 -7.77
C LEU A 326 28.35 3.48 -8.23
N LEU A 327 28.85 4.56 -7.64
CA LEU A 327 28.42 5.93 -7.91
C LEU A 327 29.56 6.73 -8.56
N ASN A 328 29.25 7.63 -9.49
CA ASN A 328 30.22 8.62 -9.97
C ASN A 328 30.39 9.76 -8.93
N VAL A 329 31.30 10.69 -9.22
CA VAL A 329 31.61 11.84 -8.34
C VAL A 329 30.42 12.78 -8.10
N ASN A 330 29.39 12.76 -8.95
CA ASN A 330 28.18 13.54 -8.81
C ASN A 330 27.07 12.78 -8.08
N GLY A 331 27.36 11.58 -7.52
CA GLY A 331 26.38 10.74 -6.81
C GLY A 331 25.44 9.94 -7.72
N LYS A 332 25.61 10.02 -9.06
CA LYS A 332 24.78 9.24 -10.00
C LYS A 332 25.14 7.76 -9.92
N LEU A 333 24.12 6.91 -9.76
CA LEU A 333 24.25 5.46 -9.77
C LEU A 333 24.70 4.98 -11.17
N ILE A 334 25.78 4.20 -11.20
CA ILE A 334 26.36 3.62 -12.42
C ILE A 334 26.05 2.13 -12.50
N LEU A 335 26.17 1.42 -11.37
CA LEU A 335 25.93 -0.02 -11.28
C LEU A 335 25.40 -0.37 -9.89
N LYS A 336 24.44 -1.30 -9.84
CA LYS A 336 23.93 -1.88 -8.59
C LYS A 336 23.98 -3.39 -8.70
N LYS A 337 24.34 -4.08 -7.63
CA LYS A 337 24.36 -5.54 -7.54
C LYS A 337 24.17 -6.00 -6.12
N GLU A 338 23.50 -7.13 -5.98
CA GLU A 338 23.39 -7.86 -4.70
C GLU A 338 24.20 -9.13 -4.76
N PHE A 339 24.85 -9.48 -3.65
CA PHE A 339 25.67 -10.69 -3.58
C PHE A 339 25.88 -11.13 -2.13
N ASN A 340 26.28 -12.40 -1.96
CA ASN A 340 26.73 -12.96 -0.70
C ASN A 340 28.22 -13.36 -0.87
N GLN A 341 29.05 -13.10 0.14
CA GLN A 341 30.47 -13.44 0.25
C GLN A 341 31.37 -12.81 -0.84
N SER A 342 31.12 -13.03 -2.13
CA SER A 342 32.03 -12.58 -3.18
C SER A 342 31.31 -12.22 -4.46
N THR A 343 31.79 -11.17 -5.14
CA THR A 343 31.32 -10.80 -6.48
C THR A 343 32.42 -10.21 -7.32
N SER A 344 32.25 -10.26 -8.64
CA SER A 344 33.07 -9.58 -9.63
C SER A 344 32.20 -8.64 -10.45
N LEU A 345 32.67 -7.41 -10.63
CA LEU A 345 32.05 -6.38 -11.47
C LEU A 345 32.88 -6.22 -12.74
N ASP A 346 32.24 -6.35 -13.89
CA ASP A 346 32.82 -5.95 -15.15
C ASP A 346 32.65 -4.43 -15.30
N ILE A 347 33.76 -3.71 -15.32
CA ILE A 347 33.81 -2.24 -15.42
C ILE A 347 34.48 -1.76 -16.70
N SER A 348 34.81 -2.66 -17.64
CA SER A 348 35.48 -2.37 -18.89
C SER A 348 34.77 -1.33 -19.77
N GLN A 349 33.46 -1.18 -19.61
CA GLN A 349 32.63 -0.20 -20.34
C GLN A 349 32.37 1.09 -19.54
N ILE A 350 32.92 1.20 -18.33
CA ILE A 350 32.73 2.39 -17.49
C ILE A 350 33.85 3.38 -17.79
N SER A 351 33.52 4.67 -17.93
CA SER A 351 34.48 5.72 -18.22
C SER A 351 35.58 5.81 -17.16
N LYS A 352 36.81 6.09 -17.60
CA LYS A 352 37.94 6.32 -16.67
C LYS A 352 37.63 7.47 -15.72
N GLY A 353 38.03 7.33 -14.47
CA GLY A 353 37.77 8.35 -13.47
C GLY A 353 37.66 7.84 -12.04
N MET A 354 37.20 8.73 -11.17
CA MET A 354 36.97 8.43 -9.75
C MET A 354 35.50 8.07 -9.50
N TYR A 355 35.29 7.02 -8.71
CA TYR A 355 33.99 6.48 -8.33
C TYR A 355 33.94 6.18 -6.84
N TYR A 356 32.75 6.07 -6.29
CA TYR A 356 32.50 5.63 -4.93
C TYR A 356 31.73 4.30 -4.94
N LEU A 357 32.31 3.29 -4.28
CA LEU A 357 31.70 1.99 -4.06
C LEU A 357 31.06 1.99 -2.69
N ASN A 358 29.74 1.89 -2.64
CA ASN A 358 28.97 1.71 -1.42
C ASN A 358 28.64 0.23 -1.23
N LEU A 359 28.97 -0.32 -0.07
CA LEU A 359 28.64 -1.66 0.37
C LEU A 359 27.73 -1.53 1.60
N LYS A 360 26.49 -1.98 1.48
CA LYS A 360 25.46 -1.87 2.53
C LYS A 360 25.07 -3.27 3.00
N THR A 361 25.03 -3.47 4.30
CA THR A 361 24.51 -4.66 4.98
C THR A 361 23.46 -4.25 6.00
N VAL A 362 22.86 -5.19 6.69
CA VAL A 362 21.96 -4.92 7.83
C VAL A 362 22.66 -4.25 9.01
N GLU A 363 23.99 -4.44 9.14
CA GLU A 363 24.79 -3.91 10.25
C GLU A 363 25.36 -2.50 9.98
N GLY A 364 25.40 -2.08 8.71
CA GLY A 364 25.95 -0.77 8.38
C GLY A 364 26.37 -0.59 6.91
N LYS A 365 27.18 0.42 6.66
CA LYS A 365 27.64 0.81 5.31
C LYS A 365 29.17 1.03 5.32
N LEU A 366 29.83 0.59 4.24
CA LEU A 366 31.18 0.99 3.90
C LEU A 366 31.17 1.75 2.56
N THR A 367 31.82 2.91 2.51
CA THR A 367 32.08 3.63 1.26
C THR A 367 33.57 3.57 0.91
N LYS A 368 33.91 3.09 -0.26
CA LYS A 368 35.28 2.98 -0.74
C LYS A 368 35.49 3.73 -2.03
N LYS A 369 36.55 4.53 -2.10
CA LYS A 369 36.98 5.25 -3.31
C LYS A 369 37.61 4.25 -4.30
N ILE A 370 37.15 4.25 -5.55
CA ILE A 370 37.63 3.42 -6.65
C ILE A 370 38.18 4.32 -7.75
N ILE A 371 39.29 3.93 -8.34
CA ILE A 371 39.90 4.61 -9.50
C ILE A 371 39.86 3.64 -10.68
N ILE A 372 39.19 4.02 -11.76
CA ILE A 372 39.07 3.28 -13.02
C ILE A 372 40.04 3.91 -14.01
N GLU A 373 40.94 3.09 -14.62
CA GLU A 373 41.99 3.49 -15.57
C GLU A 373 41.79 2.96 -16.99
#